data_57e860e866e8e5de5b1e5ac0f5127b46
#
_entry.id   57e860e866e8e5de5b1e5ac0f5127b46
#
_cell.length_a   1.000
_cell.length_b   1.000
_cell.length_c   1.000
_cell.angle_alpha   90.00
_cell.angle_beta   90.00
_cell.angle_gamma   90.00
#
_symmetry.space_group_name_H-M   'P 1'
#
loop_
_entity.id
_entity.type
_entity.pdbx_description
1 polymer ?
#
loop_
_entity_poly.entity_id
_entity_poly.type
_entity_poly.pdbx_seq_one_letter_code
_entity_poly.pdbx_strand_id
1 'polypeptide(L)'
;TRQTIAQLHGGSWELWNDGPDALSPQWKATGRRTLPDGEQVPVHNGPGESLSDVYDRVQQAIDQAVPLMESGHSVLFVAHAHVLRILTARWLGVDPHFARLLRLDTAHYSILSVYKGDRVIERWNC
;
A
#
# COMPACT_ATOMS: atom_id res chain seq x y z
N THR A 1 -8.32 -15.31 1.57
CA THR A 1 -7.06 -15.61 2.30
C THR A 1 -5.90 -15.82 1.32
N ARG A 2 -4.65 -15.75 1.78
CA ARG A 2 -3.47 -16.07 0.97
C ARG A 2 -3.57 -17.48 0.35
N GLN A 3 -4.07 -18.46 1.10
CA GLN A 3 -4.31 -19.81 0.61
C GLN A 3 -5.31 -19.85 -0.55
N THR A 4 -6.41 -19.12 -0.44
CA THR A 4 -7.43 -19.04 -1.50
C THR A 4 -6.85 -18.44 -2.77
N ILE A 5 -6.02 -17.38 -2.65
CA ILE A 5 -5.36 -16.72 -3.77
C ILE A 5 -4.35 -17.68 -4.44
N ALA A 6 -3.53 -18.38 -3.65
CA ALA A 6 -2.56 -19.34 -4.16
C ALA A 6 -3.24 -20.49 -4.93
N GLN A 7 -4.36 -21.02 -4.43
CA GLN A 7 -5.13 -22.04 -5.11
C GLN A 7 -5.67 -21.59 -6.46
N LEU A 8 -6.12 -20.34 -6.56
CA LEU A 8 -6.72 -19.78 -7.77
C LEU A 8 -5.67 -19.29 -8.77
N HIS A 9 -4.48 -18.92 -8.30
CA HIS A 9 -3.33 -18.61 -9.16
C HIS A 9 -2.67 -19.87 -9.73
N GLY A 10 -3.00 -21.05 -9.20
CA GLY A 10 -2.43 -22.33 -9.64
C GLY A 10 -1.05 -22.63 -9.07
N GLY A 11 -0.67 -22.01 -7.96
CA GLY A 11 0.61 -22.19 -7.29
C GLY A 11 0.85 -21.17 -6.18
N SER A 12 2.08 -21.03 -5.73
CA SER A 12 2.45 -20.01 -4.76
C SER A 12 2.26 -18.62 -5.35
N TRP A 13 1.53 -17.75 -4.64
CA TRP A 13 1.34 -16.35 -4.99
C TRP A 13 1.96 -15.45 -3.92
N GLU A 14 2.75 -14.51 -4.35
CA GLU A 14 3.42 -13.53 -3.50
C GLU A 14 3.11 -12.11 -4.01
N LEU A 15 2.52 -11.27 -3.14
CA LEU A 15 2.11 -9.92 -3.50
C LEU A 15 3.22 -9.10 -4.17
N TRP A 16 4.46 -9.23 -3.67
CA TRP A 16 5.58 -8.42 -4.12
C TRP A 16 6.24 -8.91 -5.40
N ASN A 17 6.05 -10.18 -5.75
CA ASN A 17 6.62 -10.79 -6.95
C ASN A 17 5.59 -10.91 -8.07
N ASP A 18 4.37 -11.31 -7.71
CA ASP A 18 3.32 -11.64 -8.69
C ASP A 18 2.34 -10.48 -8.91
N GLY A 19 2.24 -9.56 -7.92
CA GLY A 19 1.33 -8.43 -7.96
C GLY A 19 -0.15 -8.82 -7.76
N PRO A 20 -1.02 -7.86 -7.46
CA PRO A 20 -2.45 -8.09 -7.32
C PRO A 20 -3.16 -8.29 -8.67
N ASP A 21 -2.58 -7.84 -9.76
CA ASP A 21 -3.08 -7.95 -11.14
C ASP A 21 -2.90 -9.36 -11.73
N ALA A 22 -2.01 -10.19 -11.17
CA ALA A 22 -1.92 -11.61 -11.49
C ALA A 22 -3.16 -12.42 -11.07
N LEU A 23 -4.10 -11.81 -10.33
CA LEU A 23 -5.35 -12.44 -9.94
C LEU A 23 -6.31 -12.56 -11.12
N SER A 24 -6.94 -13.74 -11.22
CA SER A 24 -7.90 -14.08 -12.27
C SER A 24 -9.02 -13.03 -12.40
N PRO A 25 -9.50 -12.75 -13.63
CA PRO A 25 -10.67 -11.89 -13.89
C PRO A 25 -11.92 -12.26 -13.10
N GLN A 26 -12.07 -13.51 -12.66
CA GLN A 26 -13.18 -13.97 -11.81
C GLN A 26 -13.25 -13.24 -10.45
N TRP A 27 -12.14 -12.71 -9.96
CA TRP A 27 -12.08 -11.92 -8.74
C TRP A 27 -12.57 -10.48 -8.92
N LYS A 28 -12.75 -10.04 -10.16
CA LYS A 28 -13.25 -8.72 -10.53
C LYS A 28 -14.78 -8.67 -10.61
N ALA A 29 -15.46 -9.79 -10.32
CA ALA A 29 -16.92 -9.88 -10.37
C ALA A 29 -17.56 -9.12 -9.19
N THR A 30 -18.68 -8.46 -9.47
CA THR A 30 -19.56 -7.91 -8.44
C THR A 30 -20.25 -9.05 -7.71
N GLY A 31 -20.29 -8.98 -6.38
CA GLY A 31 -20.94 -9.95 -5.51
C GLY A 31 -21.75 -9.28 -4.42
N ARG A 32 -22.44 -10.08 -3.62
CA ARG A 32 -23.09 -9.64 -2.37
C ARG A 32 -22.40 -10.28 -1.18
N ARG A 33 -22.24 -9.53 -0.12
CA ARG A 33 -21.70 -10.02 1.15
C ARG A 33 -22.76 -9.84 2.23
N THR A 34 -22.97 -10.87 3.03
CA THR A 34 -23.83 -10.80 4.20
C THR A 34 -23.02 -10.29 5.39
N LEU A 35 -23.49 -9.22 6.01
CA LEU A 35 -22.93 -8.67 7.25
C LEU A 35 -23.35 -9.54 8.46
N PRO A 36 -22.68 -9.37 9.62
CA PRO A 36 -23.03 -10.12 10.84
C PRO A 36 -24.47 -9.94 11.33
N ASP A 37 -25.10 -8.82 11.00
CA ASP A 37 -26.51 -8.49 11.29
C ASP A 37 -27.50 -9.10 10.27
N GLY A 38 -27.00 -9.81 9.25
CA GLY A 38 -27.79 -10.44 8.20
C GLY A 38 -28.09 -9.54 6.99
N GLU A 39 -27.69 -8.27 7.02
CA GLU A 39 -27.85 -7.36 5.87
C GLU A 39 -26.96 -7.78 4.72
N GLN A 40 -27.50 -7.75 3.50
CA GLN A 40 -26.75 -8.02 2.28
C GLN A 40 -26.34 -6.73 1.58
N VAL A 41 -25.03 -6.48 1.56
CA VAL A 41 -24.46 -5.32 0.85
C VAL A 41 -23.84 -5.74 -0.48
N PRO A 42 -24.02 -4.94 -1.54
CA PRO A 42 -23.32 -5.17 -2.80
C PRO A 42 -21.83 -4.91 -2.62
N VAL A 43 -20.99 -5.82 -3.10
CA VAL A 43 -19.53 -5.67 -3.12
C VAL A 43 -19.10 -5.56 -4.57
N HIS A 44 -18.45 -4.46 -4.89
CA HIS A 44 -17.84 -4.23 -6.19
C HIS A 44 -16.34 -4.54 -6.08
N ASN A 45 -15.92 -5.65 -6.68
CA ASN A 45 -14.50 -5.94 -6.85
C ASN A 45 -14.01 -5.20 -8.09
N GLY A 46 -13.31 -4.11 -7.88
CA GLY A 46 -12.64 -3.40 -8.97
C GLY A 46 -11.46 -4.20 -9.53
N PRO A 47 -10.80 -3.67 -10.58
CA PRO A 47 -9.67 -4.34 -11.24
C PRO A 47 -8.44 -4.53 -10.34
N GLY A 48 -8.43 -3.98 -9.13
CA GLY A 48 -7.26 -3.93 -8.27
C GLY A 48 -6.22 -2.90 -8.75
N GLU A 49 -5.15 -2.77 -7.99
CA GLU A 49 -4.00 -1.89 -8.32
C GLU A 49 -2.73 -2.73 -8.41
N SER A 50 -1.89 -2.47 -9.42
CA SER A 50 -0.52 -2.98 -9.46
C SER A 50 0.37 -2.24 -8.44
N LEU A 51 1.59 -2.74 -8.20
CA LEU A 51 2.56 -2.00 -7.38
C LEU A 51 2.89 -0.63 -7.98
N SER A 52 2.95 -0.55 -9.31
CA SER A 52 3.18 0.70 -10.04
C SER A 52 2.03 1.69 -9.84
N ASP A 53 0.79 1.22 -9.92
CA ASP A 53 -0.39 2.08 -9.71
C ASP A 53 -0.40 2.69 -8.31
N VAL A 54 -0.11 1.88 -7.28
CA VAL A 54 0.00 2.37 -5.90
C VAL A 54 1.17 3.34 -5.76
N TYR A 55 2.32 3.04 -6.37
CA TYR A 55 3.51 3.88 -6.35
C TYR A 55 3.26 5.27 -6.96
N ASP A 56 2.49 5.33 -8.04
CA ASP A 56 2.10 6.59 -8.69
C ASP A 56 1.03 7.34 -7.88
N ARG A 57 0.08 6.62 -7.31
CA ARG A 57 -0.97 7.21 -6.48
C ARG A 57 -0.43 7.83 -5.19
N VAL A 58 0.51 7.19 -4.51
CA VAL A 58 1.11 7.74 -3.30
C VAL A 58 1.96 8.99 -3.56
N GLN A 59 2.43 9.19 -4.80
CA GLN A 59 3.10 10.44 -5.18
C GLN A 59 2.19 11.65 -5.00
N GLN A 60 0.93 11.54 -5.34
CA GLN A 60 -0.04 12.63 -5.16
C GLN A 60 -0.18 13.03 -3.68
N ALA A 61 -0.17 12.05 -2.78
CA ALA A 61 -0.20 12.32 -1.34
C ALA A 61 1.08 13.01 -0.86
N ILE A 62 2.24 12.58 -1.37
CA ILE A 62 3.53 13.23 -1.08
C ILE A 62 3.55 14.67 -1.60
N ASP A 63 3.06 14.91 -2.81
CA ASP A 63 3.00 16.25 -3.44
C ASP A 63 2.11 17.22 -2.65
N GLN A 64 1.09 16.72 -1.97
CA GLN A 64 0.26 17.52 -1.06
C GLN A 64 0.94 17.77 0.29
N ALA A 65 1.72 16.83 0.77
CA ALA A 65 2.39 16.92 2.07
C ALA A 65 3.63 17.84 2.04
N VAL A 66 4.43 17.78 0.98
CA VAL A 66 5.72 18.49 0.89
C VAL A 66 5.58 20.00 1.12
N PRO A 67 4.65 20.75 0.49
CA PRO A 67 4.50 22.18 0.74
C PRO A 67 4.16 22.51 2.20
N LEU A 68 3.38 21.65 2.87
CA LEU A 68 3.06 21.81 4.28
C LEU A 68 4.30 21.60 5.17
N MET A 69 5.10 20.60 4.84
CA MET A 69 6.35 20.32 5.55
C MET A 69 7.36 21.46 5.37
N GLU A 70 7.48 22.00 4.17
CA GLU A 70 8.34 23.15 3.85
C GLU A 70 7.91 24.41 4.61
N SER A 71 6.62 24.58 4.91
CA SER A 71 6.10 25.66 5.75
C SER A 71 6.20 25.40 7.26
N GLY A 72 6.87 24.33 7.68
CA GLY A 72 7.15 24.00 9.07
C GLY A 72 6.09 23.10 9.76
N HIS A 73 5.17 22.50 9.01
CA HIS A 73 4.17 21.59 9.54
C HIS A 73 4.63 20.14 9.47
N SER A 74 4.06 19.31 10.33
CA SER A 74 4.14 17.85 10.23
C SER A 74 2.86 17.31 9.61
N VAL A 75 2.99 16.28 8.78
CA VAL A 75 1.85 15.60 8.14
C VAL A 75 1.81 14.17 8.62
N LEU A 76 0.64 13.72 9.06
CA LEU A 76 0.41 12.34 9.49
C LEU A 76 -0.33 11.57 8.40
N PHE A 77 0.27 10.47 7.94
CA PHE A 77 -0.38 9.48 7.08
C PHE A 77 -0.85 8.29 7.92
N VAL A 78 -2.13 7.95 7.79
CA VAL A 78 -2.71 6.75 8.42
C VAL A 78 -3.26 5.86 7.31
N ALA A 79 -2.65 4.70 7.15
CA ALA A 79 -3.01 3.76 6.08
C ALA A 79 -2.56 2.33 6.42
N HIS A 80 -2.77 1.41 5.49
CA HIS A 80 -2.34 0.02 5.65
C HIS A 80 -0.84 -0.15 5.38
N ALA A 81 -0.22 -1.13 6.04
CA ALA A 81 1.21 -1.36 6.00
C ALA A 81 1.78 -1.44 4.58
N HIS A 82 1.13 -2.14 3.65
CA HIS A 82 1.61 -2.28 2.27
C HIS A 82 1.69 -0.92 1.55
N VAL A 83 0.66 -0.09 1.68
CA VAL A 83 0.63 1.25 1.08
C VAL A 83 1.69 2.17 1.68
N LEU A 84 1.84 2.15 3.02
CA LEU A 84 2.85 2.96 3.71
C LEU A 84 4.28 2.54 3.36
N ARG A 85 4.54 1.26 3.15
CA ARG A 85 5.84 0.74 2.70
C ARG A 85 6.14 1.21 1.27
N ILE A 86 5.15 1.21 0.37
CA ILE A 86 5.29 1.72 -0.99
C ILE A 86 5.47 3.24 -0.99
N LEU A 87 4.72 3.97 -0.15
CA LEU A 87 4.90 5.41 0.05
C LEU A 87 6.34 5.73 0.48
N THR A 88 6.90 4.93 1.39
CA THR A 88 8.28 5.09 1.84
C THR A 88 9.27 4.85 0.71
N ALA A 89 9.07 3.82 -0.12
CA ALA A 89 9.90 3.58 -1.30
C ALA A 89 9.83 4.78 -2.28
N ARG A 90 8.63 5.34 -2.47
CA ARG A 90 8.43 6.53 -3.31
C ARG A 90 9.10 7.77 -2.72
N TRP A 91 9.00 7.96 -1.41
CA TRP A 91 9.69 9.03 -0.69
C TRP A 91 11.19 9.00 -0.91
N LEU A 92 11.78 7.81 -0.81
CA LEU A 92 13.23 7.59 -1.03
C LEU A 92 13.63 7.64 -2.51
N GLY A 93 12.69 7.60 -3.45
CA GLY A 93 12.97 7.55 -4.88
C GLY A 93 13.54 6.22 -5.37
N VAL A 94 13.25 5.12 -4.67
CA VAL A 94 13.68 3.76 -5.03
C VAL A 94 12.54 2.97 -5.67
N ASP A 95 12.87 1.85 -6.31
CA ASP A 95 11.91 0.97 -6.96
C ASP A 95 10.81 0.49 -5.97
N PRO A 96 9.53 0.41 -6.38
CA PRO A 96 8.45 0.00 -5.49
C PRO A 96 8.65 -1.40 -4.89
N HIS A 97 9.36 -2.32 -5.54
CA HIS A 97 9.68 -3.63 -5.00
C HIS A 97 10.60 -3.56 -3.77
N PHE A 98 11.33 -2.47 -3.59
CA PHE A 98 12.11 -2.22 -2.37
C PHE A 98 11.24 -2.25 -1.11
N ALA A 99 9.96 -1.89 -1.23
CA ALA A 99 9.00 -1.92 -0.12
C ALA A 99 8.89 -3.30 0.57
N ARG A 100 9.21 -4.40 -0.12
CA ARG A 100 9.24 -5.75 0.48
C ARG A 100 10.26 -5.89 1.61
N LEU A 101 11.33 -5.09 1.56
CA LEU A 101 12.42 -5.09 2.54
C LEU A 101 12.10 -4.22 3.77
N LEU A 102 11.05 -3.42 3.71
CA LEU A 102 10.60 -2.53 4.78
C LEU A 102 9.55 -3.26 5.63
N ARG A 103 9.96 -3.81 6.78
CA ARG A 103 9.00 -4.36 7.73
C ARG A 103 8.25 -3.22 8.42
N LEU A 104 6.92 -3.28 8.45
CA LEU A 104 6.09 -2.34 9.19
C LEU A 104 4.96 -3.12 9.87
N ASP A 105 4.98 -3.12 11.19
CA ASP A 105 4.03 -3.85 12.01
C ASP A 105 2.79 -2.99 12.32
N THR A 106 1.69 -3.64 12.69
CA THR A 106 0.43 -2.97 13.08
C THR A 106 0.64 -2.13 14.33
N ALA A 107 -0.01 -0.96 14.39
CA ALA A 107 0.09 -0.01 15.51
C ALA A 107 1.51 0.54 15.76
N HIS A 108 2.37 0.47 14.77
CA HIS A 108 3.69 1.10 14.76
C HIS A 108 3.67 2.36 13.91
N TYR A 109 4.60 3.26 14.19
CA TYR A 109 4.79 4.48 13.40
C TYR A 109 6.21 4.55 12.84
N SER A 110 6.37 5.36 11.82
CA SER A 110 7.66 5.68 11.21
C SER A 110 7.73 7.17 10.90
N ILE A 111 8.92 7.73 10.89
CA ILE A 111 9.15 9.14 10.58
C ILE A 111 10.01 9.22 9.31
N LEU A 112 9.46 9.87 8.31
CA LEU A 112 10.16 10.26 7.10
C LEU A 112 10.46 11.75 7.19
N SER A 113 11.68 12.15 6.85
CA SER A 113 12.12 13.53 6.97
C SER A 113 13.06 13.91 5.82
N VAL A 114 13.49 15.15 5.83
CA VAL A 114 14.56 15.64 4.95
C VAL A 114 15.76 15.97 5.81
N TYR A 115 16.91 15.40 5.48
CA TYR A 115 18.16 15.65 6.16
C TYR A 115 19.23 16.06 5.16
N LYS A 116 19.79 17.25 5.33
CA LYS A 116 20.79 17.84 4.42
C LYS A 116 20.39 17.85 2.95
N GLY A 117 19.11 18.04 2.67
CA GLY A 117 18.54 18.05 1.32
C GLY A 117 18.09 16.69 0.79
N ASP A 118 18.41 15.60 1.48
CA ASP A 118 18.01 14.25 1.09
C ASP A 118 16.76 13.81 1.82
N ARG A 119 15.89 13.08 1.11
CA ARG A 119 14.73 12.39 1.70
C ARG A 119 15.20 11.13 2.40
N VAL A 120 14.91 11.02 3.70
CA VAL A 120 15.43 9.94 4.56
C VAL A 120 14.33 9.30 5.39
N ILE A 121 14.63 8.11 5.90
CA ILE A 121 13.90 7.48 6.99
C ILE A 121 14.61 7.88 8.28
N GLU A 122 13.96 8.67 9.12
CA GLU A 122 14.51 9.09 10.42
C GLU A 122 14.25 8.05 11.50
N ARG A 123 13.04 7.46 11.50
CA ARG A 123 12.65 6.37 12.40
C ARG A 123 11.80 5.36 11.64
N TRP A 124 11.95 4.11 11.98
CA TRP A 124 11.21 3.04 11.31
C TRP A 124 10.68 2.00 12.29
N ASN A 125 9.38 1.68 12.14
CA ASN A 125 8.71 0.59 12.87
C ASN A 125 8.87 0.72 14.40
N CYS A 126 8.61 1.89 14.92
CA CYS A 126 8.71 2.20 16.35
C CYS A 126 7.45 1.84 17.13
#